data_a3251a0fedf48399e4e8250d98d2d2a5
#
_entry.id   a3251a0fedf48399e4e8250d98d2d2a5
#
_cell.length_a   1.000
_cell.length_b   1.000
_cell.length_c   1.000
_cell.angle_alpha   90.00
_cell.angle_beta   90.00
_cell.angle_gamma   90.00
#
_symmetry.space_group_name_H-M   'P 1'
#
loop_
_entity.id
_entity.type
_entity.pdbx_description
1 polymer ?
#
loop_
_entity_poly.entity_id
_entity_poly.type
_entity_poly.pdbx_seq_one_letter_code
_entity_poly.pdbx_strand_id
1 'polypeptide(L)'
;MKKLLTLFVVMIVLAGMVFAAGSSDSSSSAAGGDDEFAGLGNYTMIVGHAQPNGNPRYVSMESFAADVEAKTNGHVKVQVFGNGQLGTEKEMLEQVVIGTIQGMRGGQFDFSPRLLMFTLPFLAQNRAQVTALLSSDLAKKVCAEAEEATGTVIINLCDAGGWRQFSNGKHPITKPDDLKGLKMRTNGMKTIDMTFQALGATTTSIPYADLYMALKTSVADGQENPWVNVEGMKFYEVQKYFTEVNYQFHPDPFYVNGTWWNSLPEEFRTIISECATDMGNYNDQLIDENQEAAKQVVKDYGCQVYEPTAEEIKAFQDAVLGVYDQCVKEGILTQDELQEMLDIVASV
;
A
#
# COMPACT_ATOMS: atom_id res chain seq x y z
N MET A 1 13.63 -31.06 51.08
CA MET A 1 14.53 -30.41 52.05
C MET A 1 14.99 -29.09 51.46
N LYS A 2 14.68 -28.05 52.23
CA LYS A 2 15.25 -26.69 52.30
C LYS A 2 15.32 -25.83 50.99
N LYS A 3 14.43 -24.84 51.05
CA LYS A 3 14.38 -23.53 50.47
C LYS A 3 15.74 -22.80 50.47
N LEU A 4 16.01 -22.01 49.42
CA LEU A 4 16.73 -20.75 49.57
C LEU A 4 16.11 -19.70 48.62
N LEU A 5 15.48 -18.72 49.26
CA LEU A 5 14.92 -17.50 48.72
C LEU A 5 16.06 -16.46 48.75
N THR A 6 16.41 -15.85 47.64
CA THR A 6 17.34 -14.73 47.66
C THR A 6 16.64 -13.47 47.17
N LEU A 7 16.41 -12.59 48.16
CA LEU A 7 15.87 -11.25 48.07
C LEU A 7 16.95 -10.30 47.53
N PHE A 8 16.68 -9.55 46.44
CA PHE A 8 17.55 -8.44 46.01
C PHE A 8 16.93 -7.13 46.50
N VAL A 9 17.62 -6.50 47.44
CA VAL A 9 17.32 -5.20 48.01
C VAL A 9 17.83 -4.11 47.07
N VAL A 10 16.95 -3.19 46.68
CA VAL A 10 17.30 -1.97 45.97
C VAL A 10 17.81 -0.94 46.97
N MET A 11 19.07 -0.54 46.83
CA MET A 11 19.68 0.51 47.62
C MET A 11 19.62 1.84 46.83
N ILE A 12 18.78 2.76 47.32
CA ILE A 12 18.71 4.14 46.84
C ILE A 12 19.81 4.91 47.60
N VAL A 13 20.76 5.48 46.89
CA VAL A 13 21.74 6.44 47.43
C VAL A 13 21.32 7.84 47.02
N LEU A 14 20.83 8.63 47.97
CA LEU A 14 20.76 10.10 47.84
C LEU A 14 22.16 10.65 48.10
N ALA A 15 22.68 11.42 47.18
CA ALA A 15 23.81 12.29 47.40
C ALA A 15 23.41 13.73 47.08
N GLY A 16 23.60 14.58 48.06
CA GLY A 16 23.08 15.92 48.16
C GLY A 16 23.85 16.94 47.31
N MET A 17 23.18 18.08 47.19
CA MET A 17 23.59 19.30 46.49
C MET A 17 24.85 19.94 47.12
N VAL A 18 25.70 20.43 46.25
CA VAL A 18 26.56 21.58 46.57
C VAL A 18 26.41 22.62 45.47
N PHE A 19 25.89 23.78 45.81
CA PHE A 19 25.85 24.97 44.99
C PHE A 19 27.26 25.57 44.95
N ALA A 20 27.76 25.81 43.74
CA ALA A 20 28.83 26.80 43.52
C ALA A 20 28.41 27.66 42.33
N ALA A 21 28.15 28.93 42.61
CA ALA A 21 27.90 29.95 41.61
C ALA A 21 29.21 30.27 40.88
N GLY A 22 29.18 30.24 39.58
CA GLY A 22 30.25 30.72 38.69
C GLY A 22 29.64 31.18 37.39
N SER A 23 29.45 32.49 37.28
CA SER A 23 29.04 33.17 36.06
C SER A 23 30.12 33.09 35.00
N SER A 24 29.81 32.58 33.82
CA SER A 24 30.46 33.01 32.59
C SER A 24 29.47 32.86 31.45
N ASP A 25 29.02 34.01 30.95
CA ASP A 25 28.32 34.17 29.69
C ASP A 25 29.10 33.50 28.57
N SER A 26 28.46 32.54 27.91
CA SER A 26 28.71 32.25 26.51
C SER A 26 27.37 32.06 25.83
N SER A 27 26.79 33.16 25.39
CA SER A 27 25.71 33.22 24.45
C SER A 27 26.17 32.58 23.13
N SER A 28 25.89 31.28 22.94
CA SER A 28 25.76 30.75 21.61
C SER A 28 24.35 31.13 21.13
N SER A 29 24.27 32.25 20.43
CA SER A 29 23.12 32.59 19.62
C SER A 29 22.99 31.52 18.52
N ALA A 30 22.22 30.46 18.79
CA ALA A 30 21.56 29.77 17.72
C ALA A 30 20.72 30.83 17.01
N ALA A 31 20.94 31.01 15.71
CA ALA A 31 20.12 31.84 14.85
C ALA A 31 18.67 31.38 14.97
N GLY A 32 17.89 32.05 15.79
CA GLY A 32 16.44 31.95 15.82
C GLY A 32 15.91 32.63 14.55
N GLY A 33 15.75 31.87 13.46
CA GLY A 33 14.80 32.27 12.47
C GLY A 33 13.45 32.25 13.14
N ASP A 34 12.62 33.26 12.93
CA ASP A 34 11.24 33.29 13.39
C ASP A 34 10.57 31.99 12.89
N ASP A 35 10.09 31.15 13.82
CA ASP A 35 9.36 29.95 13.46
C ASP A 35 8.03 30.37 12.80
N GLU A 36 7.92 30.23 11.50
CA GLU A 36 6.76 30.63 10.70
C GLU A 36 5.45 29.96 11.14
N PHE A 37 5.54 28.84 11.86
CA PHE A 37 4.41 28.09 12.40
C PHE A 37 4.18 28.36 13.90
N ALA A 38 4.87 29.34 14.48
CA ALA A 38 4.69 29.69 15.90
C ALA A 38 3.23 29.98 16.22
N GLY A 39 2.65 29.21 17.15
CA GLY A 39 1.25 29.32 17.57
C GLY A 39 0.25 28.45 16.83
N LEU A 40 0.64 27.69 15.82
CA LEU A 40 -0.25 26.74 15.12
C LEU A 40 -0.44 25.41 15.87
N GLY A 41 0.32 25.17 16.94
CA GLY A 41 0.23 23.94 17.75
C GLY A 41 1.14 22.82 17.24
N ASN A 42 1.06 21.66 17.94
CA ASN A 42 1.83 20.46 17.57
C ASN A 42 0.88 19.28 17.36
N TYR A 43 1.16 18.47 16.37
CA TYR A 43 0.32 17.36 15.94
C TYR A 43 1.15 16.08 15.80
N THR A 44 0.52 14.93 16.01
CA THR A 44 1.10 13.62 15.74
C THR A 44 0.22 12.89 14.76
N MET A 45 0.84 12.28 13.74
CA MET A 45 0.20 11.44 12.74
C MET A 45 0.74 10.02 12.85
N ILE A 46 -0.05 9.09 13.37
CA ILE A 46 0.26 7.67 13.39
C ILE A 46 -0.24 7.07 12.08
N VAL A 47 0.66 6.45 11.32
CA VAL A 47 0.35 5.86 10.00
C VAL A 47 0.78 4.42 9.93
N GLY A 48 -0.11 3.55 9.42
CA GLY A 48 0.16 2.12 9.24
C GLY A 48 0.22 1.68 7.78
N HIS A 49 1.00 0.64 7.49
CA HIS A 49 0.97 -0.11 6.23
C HIS A 49 1.48 -1.54 6.41
N ALA A 50 1.22 -2.43 5.43
CA ALA A 50 1.53 -3.86 5.55
C ALA A 50 2.90 -4.27 4.97
N GLN A 51 3.59 -3.39 4.23
CA GLN A 51 4.81 -3.78 3.52
C GLN A 51 6.04 -3.87 4.43
N PRO A 52 6.96 -4.83 4.16
CA PRO A 52 8.18 -5.00 4.94
C PRO A 52 9.24 -3.93 4.64
N ASN A 53 10.23 -3.84 5.53
CA ASN A 53 11.38 -2.95 5.35
C ASN A 53 12.06 -3.18 4.00
N GLY A 54 12.45 -2.10 3.34
CA GLY A 54 13.08 -2.12 2.02
C GLY A 54 12.12 -2.16 0.84
N ASN A 55 10.83 -2.47 1.05
CA ASN A 55 9.83 -2.34 0.00
C ASN A 55 9.63 -0.86 -0.37
N PRO A 56 9.39 -0.52 -1.67
CA PRO A 56 9.16 0.86 -2.11
C PRO A 56 8.14 1.64 -1.27
N ARG A 57 7.02 1.01 -0.89
CA ARG A 57 6.02 1.63 -0.01
C ARG A 57 6.62 1.98 1.36
N TYR A 58 7.40 1.08 1.96
CA TYR A 58 8.02 1.32 3.26
C TYR A 58 8.97 2.52 3.18
N VAL A 59 9.90 2.48 2.20
CA VAL A 59 10.93 3.53 2.03
C VAL A 59 10.30 4.90 1.73
N SER A 60 9.29 4.95 0.84
CA SER A 60 8.62 6.20 0.52
C SER A 60 7.81 6.78 1.69
N MET A 61 7.22 5.92 2.54
CA MET A 61 6.52 6.38 3.74
C MET A 61 7.47 6.92 4.81
N GLU A 62 8.68 6.38 4.94
CA GLU A 62 9.72 6.96 5.81
C GLU A 62 10.18 8.33 5.30
N SER A 63 10.35 8.48 3.97
CA SER A 63 10.64 9.79 3.35
C SER A 63 9.52 10.79 3.63
N PHE A 64 8.27 10.41 3.42
CA PHE A 64 7.11 11.23 3.75
C PHE A 64 7.14 11.74 5.19
N ALA A 65 7.44 10.86 6.15
CA ALA A 65 7.50 11.23 7.55
C ALA A 65 8.60 12.26 7.83
N ALA A 66 9.78 12.06 7.26
CA ALA A 66 10.91 12.98 7.39
C ALA A 66 10.63 14.35 6.75
N ASP A 67 10.01 14.35 5.55
CA ASP A 67 9.70 15.57 4.81
C ASP A 67 8.62 16.40 5.53
N VAL A 68 7.57 15.77 6.04
CA VAL A 68 6.53 16.46 6.82
C VAL A 68 7.12 17.07 8.09
N GLU A 69 7.92 16.33 8.84
CA GLU A 69 8.55 16.85 10.06
C GLU A 69 9.48 18.03 9.73
N ALA A 70 10.29 17.91 8.68
CA ALA A 70 11.22 18.98 8.25
C ALA A 70 10.48 20.23 7.76
N LYS A 71 9.50 20.08 6.85
CA LYS A 71 8.77 21.20 6.24
C LYS A 71 7.78 21.89 7.21
N THR A 72 7.45 21.23 8.34
CA THR A 72 6.62 21.83 9.40
C THR A 72 7.43 22.28 10.62
N ASN A 73 8.75 22.41 10.52
CA ASN A 73 9.65 22.72 11.63
C ASN A 73 9.42 21.85 12.88
N GLY A 74 9.01 20.57 12.68
CA GLY A 74 8.71 19.63 13.76
C GLY A 74 7.34 19.78 14.41
N HIS A 75 6.50 20.69 13.93
CA HIS A 75 5.11 20.86 14.44
C HIS A 75 4.22 19.66 14.12
N VAL A 76 4.45 18.98 12.99
CA VAL A 76 3.77 17.73 12.67
C VAL A 76 4.77 16.58 12.70
N LYS A 77 4.59 15.64 13.63
CA LYS A 77 5.40 14.42 13.72
C LYS A 77 4.66 13.24 13.14
N VAL A 78 5.26 12.56 12.16
CA VAL A 78 4.68 11.36 11.55
C VAL A 78 5.39 10.12 12.08
N GLN A 79 4.63 9.18 12.62
CA GLN A 79 5.12 7.89 13.11
C GLN A 79 4.64 6.79 12.17
N VAL A 80 5.55 6.20 11.40
CA VAL A 80 5.23 5.15 10.43
C VAL A 80 5.40 3.77 11.06
N PHE A 81 4.37 2.94 10.94
CA PHE A 81 4.34 1.55 11.39
C PHE A 81 4.14 0.62 10.19
N GLY A 82 5.23 0.08 9.68
CA GLY A 82 5.22 -0.90 8.59
C GLY A 82 4.98 -2.32 9.05
N ASN A 83 5.10 -3.30 8.12
CA ASN A 83 5.05 -4.73 8.45
C ASN A 83 3.74 -5.20 9.11
N GLY A 84 2.65 -4.46 8.97
CA GLY A 84 1.38 -4.79 9.63
C GLY A 84 1.44 -4.70 11.17
N GLN A 85 2.32 -3.89 11.74
CA GLN A 85 2.46 -3.75 13.19
C GLN A 85 1.20 -3.24 13.88
N LEU A 86 0.35 -2.51 13.16
CA LEU A 86 -0.94 -2.00 13.66
C LEU A 86 -2.14 -2.90 13.30
N GLY A 87 -1.88 -4.08 12.70
CA GLY A 87 -2.89 -5.02 12.26
C GLY A 87 -2.88 -5.25 10.74
N THR A 88 -3.90 -5.96 10.24
CA THR A 88 -4.14 -6.13 8.81
C THR A 88 -4.52 -4.80 8.14
N GLU A 89 -4.40 -4.70 6.81
CA GLU A 89 -4.80 -3.47 6.10
C GLU A 89 -6.28 -3.12 6.35
N LYS A 90 -7.15 -4.12 6.47
CA LYS A 90 -8.56 -3.91 6.83
C LYS A 90 -8.71 -3.31 8.24
N GLU A 91 -8.06 -3.90 9.23
CA GLU A 91 -8.10 -3.40 10.61
C GLU A 91 -7.49 -2.00 10.72
N MET A 92 -6.42 -1.71 9.97
CA MET A 92 -5.84 -0.35 9.92
C MET A 92 -6.81 0.66 9.28
N LEU A 93 -7.53 0.29 8.21
CA LEU A 93 -8.55 1.16 7.63
C LEU A 93 -9.71 1.42 8.61
N GLU A 94 -10.18 0.39 9.33
CA GLU A 94 -11.17 0.53 10.39
C GLU A 94 -10.69 1.49 11.48
N GLN A 95 -9.40 1.38 11.89
CA GLN A 95 -8.79 2.28 12.88
C GLN A 95 -8.70 3.73 12.38
N VAL A 96 -8.42 3.96 11.09
CA VAL A 96 -8.46 5.31 10.49
C VAL A 96 -9.87 5.87 10.52
N VAL A 97 -10.88 5.09 10.11
CA VAL A 97 -12.30 5.54 10.10
C VAL A 97 -12.74 5.98 11.50
N ILE A 98 -12.42 5.21 12.54
CA ILE A 98 -12.79 5.57 13.93
C ILE A 98 -11.82 6.56 14.60
N GLY A 99 -10.68 6.90 13.97
CA GLY A 99 -9.72 7.89 14.46
C GLY A 99 -8.72 7.39 15.50
N THR A 100 -8.56 6.07 15.67
CA THR A 100 -7.56 5.49 16.59
C THR A 100 -6.14 5.70 16.06
N ILE A 101 -5.96 5.65 14.74
CA ILE A 101 -4.75 6.10 14.03
C ILE A 101 -5.13 7.18 13.03
N GLN A 102 -4.17 8.01 12.64
CA GLN A 102 -4.44 9.17 11.79
C GLN A 102 -4.42 8.82 10.30
N GLY A 103 -3.68 7.80 9.90
CA GLY A 103 -3.64 7.41 8.50
C GLY A 103 -3.22 5.96 8.25
N MET A 104 -3.54 5.47 7.07
CA MET A 104 -3.00 4.22 6.55
C MET A 104 -2.81 4.31 5.04
N ARG A 105 -1.81 3.60 4.53
CA ARG A 105 -1.62 3.39 3.11
C ARG A 105 -1.74 1.90 2.79
N GLY A 106 -2.67 1.55 1.92
CA GLY A 106 -2.92 0.16 1.57
C GLY A 106 -4.05 -0.01 0.57
N GLY A 107 -3.99 -1.14 -0.14
CA GLY A 107 -4.95 -1.50 -1.17
C GLY A 107 -6.23 -2.12 -0.61
N GLN A 108 -6.88 -1.49 0.35
CA GLN A 108 -8.14 -1.94 0.93
C GLN A 108 -9.28 -0.97 0.60
N PHE A 109 -10.39 -1.50 0.06
CA PHE A 109 -11.54 -0.72 -0.42
C PHE A 109 -12.87 -1.15 0.23
N ASP A 110 -12.82 -1.84 1.38
CA ASP A 110 -14.02 -2.40 2.02
C ASP A 110 -15.13 -1.36 2.25
N PHE A 111 -14.74 -0.13 2.57
CA PHE A 111 -15.70 0.96 2.80
C PHE A 111 -15.89 1.87 1.58
N SER A 112 -15.16 1.62 0.49
CA SER A 112 -15.14 2.45 -0.71
C SER A 112 -15.13 1.58 -1.98
N PRO A 113 -16.17 0.73 -2.18
CA PRO A 113 -16.15 -0.28 -3.23
C PRO A 113 -16.09 0.31 -4.64
N ARG A 114 -16.38 1.59 -4.81
CA ARG A 114 -16.26 2.30 -6.09
C ARG A 114 -14.80 2.38 -6.57
N LEU A 115 -13.82 2.45 -5.65
CA LEU A 115 -12.40 2.43 -6.00
C LEU A 115 -11.98 1.12 -6.72
N LEU A 116 -12.76 0.05 -6.61
CA LEU A 116 -12.54 -1.20 -7.34
C LEU A 116 -12.55 -1.02 -8.86
N MET A 117 -13.19 0.03 -9.41
CA MET A 117 -13.19 0.28 -10.85
C MET A 117 -11.78 0.45 -11.43
N PHE A 118 -10.85 1.01 -10.65
CA PHE A 118 -9.46 1.19 -11.08
C PHE A 118 -8.63 -0.10 -11.05
N THR A 119 -9.22 -1.22 -10.59
CA THR A 119 -8.57 -2.54 -10.52
C THR A 119 -9.12 -3.52 -11.56
N LEU A 120 -9.76 -3.02 -12.62
CA LEU A 120 -10.21 -3.88 -13.73
C LEU A 120 -9.01 -4.56 -14.41
N PRO A 121 -9.12 -5.86 -14.76
CA PRO A 121 -8.01 -6.59 -15.37
C PRO A 121 -7.64 -6.00 -16.74
N PHE A 122 -6.34 -5.79 -16.97
CA PHE A 122 -5.77 -5.25 -18.21
C PHE A 122 -6.27 -3.85 -18.62
N LEU A 123 -6.85 -3.08 -17.71
CA LEU A 123 -7.37 -1.74 -18.02
C LEU A 123 -6.24 -0.79 -18.47
N ALA A 124 -5.15 -0.71 -17.70
CA ALA A 124 -3.97 0.10 -18.04
C ALA A 124 -2.77 -0.81 -18.34
N GLN A 125 -1.99 -0.46 -19.35
CA GLN A 125 -0.86 -1.23 -19.83
C GLN A 125 0.50 -0.52 -19.62
N ASN A 126 0.47 0.75 -19.25
CA ASN A 126 1.67 1.55 -19.00
C ASN A 126 1.38 2.66 -17.97
N ARG A 127 2.45 3.26 -17.44
CA ARG A 127 2.35 4.28 -16.39
C ARG A 127 1.63 5.54 -16.84
N ALA A 128 1.76 5.95 -18.10
CA ALA A 128 1.05 7.12 -18.60
C ALA A 128 -0.48 6.93 -18.51
N GLN A 129 -0.98 5.74 -18.88
CA GLN A 129 -2.39 5.38 -18.76
C GLN A 129 -2.86 5.35 -17.31
N VAL A 130 -2.04 4.79 -16.39
CA VAL A 130 -2.35 4.81 -14.95
C VAL A 130 -2.43 6.25 -14.43
N THR A 131 -1.44 7.08 -14.76
CA THR A 131 -1.43 8.49 -14.34
C THR A 131 -2.65 9.23 -14.88
N ALA A 132 -3.01 9.05 -16.15
CA ALA A 132 -4.19 9.67 -16.73
C ALA A 132 -5.49 9.24 -16.02
N LEU A 133 -5.64 7.94 -15.72
CA LEU A 133 -6.79 7.43 -14.99
C LEU A 133 -6.89 8.00 -13.58
N LEU A 134 -5.80 7.92 -12.79
CA LEU A 134 -5.84 8.31 -11.39
C LEU A 134 -5.84 9.83 -11.16
N SER A 135 -5.44 10.63 -12.16
CA SER A 135 -5.57 12.10 -12.12
C SER A 135 -6.85 12.65 -12.76
N SER A 136 -7.69 11.78 -13.31
CA SER A 136 -8.93 12.16 -14.01
C SER A 136 -9.97 12.78 -13.05
N ASP A 137 -10.94 13.50 -13.62
CA ASP A 137 -12.06 14.00 -12.84
C ASP A 137 -12.96 12.88 -12.32
N LEU A 138 -13.03 11.75 -13.04
CA LEU A 138 -13.68 10.53 -12.55
C LEU A 138 -13.00 10.00 -11.27
N ALA A 139 -11.67 9.93 -11.23
CA ALA A 139 -10.94 9.49 -10.03
C ALA A 139 -11.17 10.44 -8.85
N LYS A 140 -11.13 11.75 -9.07
CA LYS A 140 -11.45 12.76 -8.05
C LYS A 140 -12.88 12.59 -7.50
N LYS A 141 -13.86 12.37 -8.38
CA LYS A 141 -15.26 12.11 -8.01
C LYS A 141 -15.36 10.86 -7.13
N VAL A 142 -14.75 9.76 -7.55
CA VAL A 142 -14.80 8.47 -6.81
C VAL A 142 -14.08 8.58 -5.46
N CYS A 143 -12.97 9.33 -5.38
CA CYS A 143 -12.32 9.60 -4.09
C CYS A 143 -13.25 10.42 -3.18
N ALA A 144 -13.92 11.46 -3.68
CA ALA A 144 -14.85 12.25 -2.89
C ALA A 144 -16.05 11.43 -2.38
N GLU A 145 -16.60 10.52 -3.21
CA GLU A 145 -17.63 9.56 -2.78
C GLU A 145 -17.12 8.62 -1.65
N ALA A 146 -15.87 8.17 -1.76
CA ALA A 146 -15.23 7.34 -0.74
C ALA A 146 -15.02 8.12 0.57
N GLU A 147 -14.59 9.36 0.49
CA GLU A 147 -14.41 10.26 1.63
C GLU A 147 -15.73 10.52 2.36
N GLU A 148 -16.80 10.81 1.60
CA GLU A 148 -18.14 11.00 2.17
C GLU A 148 -18.66 9.76 2.88
N ALA A 149 -18.44 8.57 2.27
CA ALA A 149 -18.91 7.31 2.84
C ALA A 149 -18.16 6.88 4.11
N THR A 150 -16.89 7.24 4.24
CA THR A 150 -15.99 6.76 5.31
C THR A 150 -15.68 7.82 6.38
N GLY A 151 -15.87 9.10 6.08
CA GLY A 151 -15.37 10.20 6.90
C GLY A 151 -13.84 10.32 6.90
N THR A 152 -13.16 9.69 5.93
CA THR A 152 -11.71 9.83 5.73
C THR A 152 -11.43 10.89 4.66
N VAL A 153 -10.15 11.21 4.45
CA VAL A 153 -9.64 11.99 3.31
C VAL A 153 -8.60 11.13 2.60
N ILE A 154 -8.66 11.07 1.27
CA ILE A 154 -7.66 10.39 0.45
C ILE A 154 -6.67 11.44 -0.06
N ILE A 155 -5.50 11.53 0.57
CA ILE A 155 -4.50 12.55 0.22
C ILE A 155 -3.60 12.17 -0.95
N ASN A 156 -3.59 10.89 -1.36
CA ASN A 156 -2.95 10.40 -2.58
C ASN A 156 -3.51 9.03 -3.00
N LEU A 157 -3.50 8.75 -4.30
CA LEU A 157 -3.67 7.42 -4.89
C LEU A 157 -2.31 6.96 -5.43
N CYS A 158 -1.60 6.17 -4.64
CA CYS A 158 -0.26 5.69 -4.98
C CYS A 158 -0.30 4.40 -5.81
N ASP A 159 0.86 3.96 -6.28
CA ASP A 159 1.07 2.61 -6.83
C ASP A 159 1.36 1.60 -5.71
N ALA A 160 0.68 0.46 -5.70
CA ALA A 160 0.87 -0.60 -4.70
C ALA A 160 2.11 -1.48 -4.94
N GLY A 161 2.89 -1.25 -6.01
CA GLY A 161 4.10 -2.01 -6.32
C GLY A 161 4.30 -2.33 -7.80
N GLY A 162 3.54 -1.72 -8.71
CA GLY A 162 3.56 -1.97 -10.15
C GLY A 162 2.54 -3.03 -10.60
N TRP A 163 2.74 -3.55 -11.81
CA TRP A 163 1.85 -4.54 -12.39
C TRP A 163 1.96 -5.90 -11.70
N ARG A 164 0.82 -6.55 -11.56
CA ARG A 164 0.66 -7.79 -10.80
C ARG A 164 0.84 -9.01 -11.70
N GLN A 165 1.56 -10.01 -11.18
CA GLN A 165 1.95 -11.24 -11.84
C GLN A 165 1.26 -12.43 -11.17
N PHE A 166 1.00 -13.52 -11.91
CA PHE A 166 0.50 -14.75 -11.31
C PHE A 166 1.66 -15.61 -10.79
N SER A 167 1.44 -16.28 -9.66
CA SER A 167 2.32 -17.36 -9.22
C SER A 167 1.55 -18.52 -8.59
N ASN A 168 2.12 -19.73 -8.67
CA ASN A 168 1.58 -20.89 -7.99
C ASN A 168 2.66 -21.94 -7.69
N GLY A 169 2.34 -22.90 -6.83
CA GLY A 169 3.22 -24.00 -6.45
C GLY A 169 3.05 -25.30 -7.25
N LYS A 170 2.11 -25.37 -8.22
CA LYS A 170 1.69 -26.63 -8.85
C LYS A 170 2.30 -26.86 -10.23
N HIS A 171 2.12 -25.93 -11.17
CA HIS A 171 2.53 -26.07 -12.56
C HIS A 171 2.67 -24.70 -13.25
N PRO A 172 3.38 -24.59 -14.37
CA PRO A 172 3.42 -23.36 -15.17
C PRO A 172 2.02 -22.92 -15.62
N ILE A 173 1.79 -21.60 -15.67
CA ILE A 173 0.61 -20.98 -16.28
C ILE A 173 1.11 -20.30 -17.56
N THR A 174 0.70 -20.82 -18.72
CA THR A 174 1.08 -20.31 -20.05
C THR A 174 -0.12 -19.83 -20.85
N LYS A 175 -1.32 -20.20 -20.44
CA LYS A 175 -2.60 -19.86 -21.04
C LYS A 175 -3.70 -19.81 -19.98
N PRO A 176 -4.85 -19.18 -20.26
CA PRO A 176 -5.96 -19.06 -19.30
C PRO A 176 -6.40 -20.41 -18.70
N ASP A 177 -6.47 -21.45 -19.51
CA ASP A 177 -6.94 -22.78 -19.09
C ASP A 177 -6.06 -23.43 -18.01
N ASP A 178 -4.81 -23.01 -17.88
CA ASP A 178 -3.88 -23.50 -16.86
C ASP A 178 -4.25 -23.03 -15.44
N LEU A 179 -5.16 -22.06 -15.31
CA LEU A 179 -5.70 -21.60 -14.02
C LEU A 179 -6.85 -22.47 -13.52
N LYS A 180 -7.46 -23.30 -14.39
CA LYS A 180 -8.56 -24.17 -14.02
C LYS A 180 -8.18 -25.14 -12.90
N GLY A 181 -8.99 -25.12 -11.84
CA GLY A 181 -8.80 -25.99 -10.68
C GLY A 181 -7.75 -25.51 -9.67
N LEU A 182 -7.01 -24.44 -9.93
CA LEU A 182 -6.17 -23.81 -8.92
C LEU A 182 -7.04 -23.06 -7.91
N LYS A 183 -6.61 -23.05 -6.64
CA LYS A 183 -7.14 -22.18 -5.61
C LYS A 183 -6.20 -20.99 -5.43
N MET A 184 -6.61 -19.85 -5.98
CA MET A 184 -5.85 -18.62 -5.95
C MET A 184 -6.20 -17.79 -4.70
N ARG A 185 -5.18 -17.33 -3.99
CA ARG A 185 -5.41 -16.35 -2.93
C ARG A 185 -5.67 -14.97 -3.55
N THR A 186 -6.64 -14.30 -2.99
CA THR A 186 -6.91 -12.87 -3.24
C THR A 186 -6.88 -12.10 -1.92
N ASN A 187 -6.89 -10.77 -1.99
CA ASN A 187 -7.03 -9.93 -0.80
C ASN A 187 -8.51 -9.67 -0.43
N GLY A 188 -9.45 -10.34 -1.10
CA GLY A 188 -10.89 -10.19 -0.90
C GLY A 188 -11.56 -9.16 -1.82
N MET A 189 -10.82 -8.58 -2.75
CA MET A 189 -11.39 -7.65 -3.73
C MET A 189 -12.22 -8.37 -4.79
N LYS A 190 -13.44 -7.91 -4.99
CA LYS A 190 -14.41 -8.48 -5.94
C LYS A 190 -13.85 -8.58 -7.36
N THR A 191 -13.18 -7.54 -7.86
CA THR A 191 -12.62 -7.51 -9.21
C THR A 191 -11.55 -8.57 -9.42
N ILE A 192 -10.71 -8.82 -8.40
CA ILE A 192 -9.70 -9.88 -8.43
C ILE A 192 -10.36 -11.26 -8.40
N ASP A 193 -11.36 -11.45 -7.52
CA ASP A 193 -12.14 -12.70 -7.44
C ASP A 193 -12.83 -13.00 -8.77
N MET A 194 -13.53 -12.02 -9.36
CA MET A 194 -14.17 -12.16 -10.68
C MET A 194 -13.17 -12.51 -11.78
N THR A 195 -11.99 -11.90 -11.76
CA THR A 195 -10.93 -12.18 -12.73
C THR A 195 -10.48 -13.63 -12.66
N PHE A 196 -10.14 -14.14 -11.48
CA PHE A 196 -9.74 -15.54 -11.33
C PHE A 196 -10.87 -16.54 -11.60
N GLN A 197 -12.09 -16.21 -11.24
CA GLN A 197 -13.27 -17.03 -11.55
C GLN A 197 -13.50 -17.09 -13.07
N ALA A 198 -13.35 -15.99 -13.80
CA ALA A 198 -13.43 -15.97 -15.26
C ALA A 198 -12.33 -16.85 -15.91
N LEU A 199 -11.16 -16.93 -15.28
CA LEU A 199 -10.06 -17.81 -15.70
C LEU A 199 -10.22 -19.27 -15.22
N GLY A 200 -11.32 -19.61 -14.53
CA GLY A 200 -11.66 -20.98 -14.09
C GLY A 200 -10.99 -21.42 -12.80
N ALA A 201 -10.34 -20.52 -12.08
CA ALA A 201 -9.80 -20.78 -10.74
C ALA A 201 -10.89 -20.60 -9.66
N THR A 202 -10.64 -21.14 -8.48
CA THR A 202 -11.37 -20.80 -7.26
C THR A 202 -10.57 -19.78 -6.47
N THR A 203 -11.23 -18.93 -5.67
CA THR A 203 -10.57 -17.90 -4.86
C THR A 203 -10.73 -18.15 -3.37
N THR A 204 -9.78 -17.65 -2.59
CA THR A 204 -9.84 -17.59 -1.13
C THR A 204 -9.23 -16.30 -0.64
N SER A 205 -9.98 -15.55 0.17
CA SER A 205 -9.50 -14.29 0.74
C SER A 205 -8.63 -14.57 1.95
N ILE A 206 -7.39 -14.07 1.92
CA ILE A 206 -6.41 -14.21 3.01
C ILE A 206 -5.69 -12.87 3.18
N PRO A 207 -5.58 -12.33 4.41
CA PRO A 207 -4.81 -11.11 4.67
C PRO A 207 -3.37 -11.22 4.16
N TYR A 208 -2.79 -10.08 3.74
CA TYR A 208 -1.44 -10.06 3.14
C TYR A 208 -0.37 -10.60 4.10
N ALA A 209 -0.46 -10.27 5.39
CA ALA A 209 0.48 -10.73 6.42
C ALA A 209 0.48 -12.27 6.57
N ASP A 210 -0.64 -12.94 6.30
CA ASP A 210 -0.79 -14.39 6.45
C ASP A 210 -0.46 -15.17 5.18
N LEU A 211 -0.24 -14.46 4.06
CA LEU A 211 -0.13 -15.07 2.74
C LEU A 211 1.03 -16.05 2.61
N TYR A 212 2.22 -15.69 3.11
CA TYR A 212 3.39 -16.59 3.06
C TYR A 212 3.08 -17.96 3.70
N MET A 213 2.47 -17.95 4.88
CA MET A 213 2.13 -19.19 5.58
C MET A 213 1.00 -19.95 4.89
N ALA A 214 0.03 -19.26 4.32
CA ALA A 214 -1.06 -19.88 3.56
C ALA A 214 -0.54 -20.60 2.30
N LEU A 215 0.40 -20.00 1.58
CA LEU A 215 1.07 -20.63 0.43
C LEU A 215 1.93 -21.82 0.88
N LYS A 216 2.73 -21.66 1.93
CA LYS A 216 3.60 -22.69 2.47
C LYS A 216 2.85 -23.94 2.94
N THR A 217 1.66 -23.75 3.50
CA THR A 217 0.80 -24.83 4.01
C THR A 217 -0.24 -25.31 2.99
N SER A 218 -0.19 -24.79 1.76
CA SER A 218 -1.13 -25.14 0.67
C SER A 218 -2.61 -24.83 1.00
N VAL A 219 -2.88 -23.85 1.84
CA VAL A 219 -4.22 -23.27 2.03
C VAL A 219 -4.68 -22.59 0.73
N ALA A 220 -3.75 -22.00 0.00
CA ALA A 220 -3.90 -21.55 -1.39
C ALA A 220 -2.80 -22.19 -2.26
N ASP A 221 -3.11 -22.47 -3.54
CA ASP A 221 -2.14 -23.01 -4.50
C ASP A 221 -1.27 -21.90 -5.11
N GLY A 222 -1.85 -20.72 -5.26
CA GLY A 222 -1.20 -19.57 -5.89
C GLY A 222 -1.72 -18.23 -5.38
N GLN A 223 -1.13 -17.18 -5.92
CA GLN A 223 -1.41 -15.79 -5.59
C GLN A 223 -1.08 -14.88 -6.77
N GLU A 224 -1.33 -13.59 -6.63
CA GLU A 224 -0.96 -12.54 -7.57
C GLU A 224 -0.37 -11.35 -6.80
N ASN A 225 0.76 -10.84 -7.24
CA ASN A 225 1.43 -9.66 -6.67
C ASN A 225 2.46 -9.10 -7.66
N PRO A 226 2.83 -7.81 -7.51
CA PRO A 226 3.96 -7.24 -8.24
C PRO A 226 5.29 -7.83 -7.76
N TRP A 227 6.33 -7.72 -8.63
CA TRP A 227 7.64 -8.30 -8.34
C TRP A 227 8.27 -7.81 -7.05
N VAL A 228 8.21 -6.51 -6.75
CA VAL A 228 8.76 -5.94 -5.50
C VAL A 228 8.08 -6.48 -4.24
N ASN A 229 6.80 -6.86 -4.33
CA ASN A 229 6.07 -7.48 -3.23
C ASN A 229 6.38 -8.98 -3.12
N VAL A 230 6.56 -9.67 -4.26
CA VAL A 230 7.00 -11.07 -4.29
C VAL A 230 8.37 -11.22 -3.65
N GLU A 231 9.29 -10.30 -3.96
CA GLU A 231 10.64 -10.29 -3.39
C GLU A 231 10.59 -9.94 -1.90
N GLY A 232 9.97 -8.82 -1.53
CA GLY A 232 9.93 -8.33 -0.15
C GLY A 232 9.32 -9.33 0.84
N MET A 233 8.27 -10.06 0.43
CA MET A 233 7.62 -11.09 1.25
C MET A 233 8.19 -12.49 1.01
N LYS A 234 9.19 -12.64 0.15
CA LYS A 234 9.86 -13.90 -0.18
C LYS A 234 8.90 -14.99 -0.67
N PHE A 235 7.88 -14.61 -1.43
CA PHE A 235 6.92 -15.61 -1.95
C PHE A 235 7.59 -16.63 -2.87
N TYR A 236 8.74 -16.31 -3.46
CA TYR A 236 9.57 -17.22 -4.26
C TYR A 236 10.09 -18.44 -3.46
N GLU A 237 10.13 -18.38 -2.12
CA GLU A 237 10.49 -19.54 -1.29
C GLU A 237 9.36 -20.60 -1.22
N VAL A 238 8.12 -20.19 -1.48
CA VAL A 238 6.91 -21.02 -1.33
C VAL A 238 6.08 -21.12 -2.61
N GLN A 239 6.53 -20.49 -3.70
CA GLN A 239 5.93 -20.54 -5.04
C GLN A 239 7.02 -20.91 -6.05
N LYS A 240 6.70 -21.80 -6.98
CA LYS A 240 7.70 -22.33 -7.94
C LYS A 240 7.55 -21.75 -9.34
N TYR A 241 6.33 -21.40 -9.73
CA TYR A 241 5.99 -20.99 -11.08
C TYR A 241 5.41 -19.58 -11.06
N PHE A 242 5.97 -18.70 -11.87
CA PHE A 242 5.56 -17.31 -12.06
C PHE A 242 5.23 -17.04 -13.51
N THR A 243 4.20 -16.25 -13.75
CA THR A 243 3.84 -15.80 -15.12
C THR A 243 3.73 -14.29 -15.12
N GLU A 244 4.57 -13.64 -15.96
CA GLU A 244 4.63 -12.19 -16.10
C GLU A 244 3.51 -11.69 -16.99
N VAL A 245 2.31 -11.68 -16.47
CA VAL A 245 1.09 -11.37 -17.23
C VAL A 245 0.72 -9.89 -17.18
N ASN A 246 1.24 -9.11 -16.24
CA ASN A 246 0.94 -7.69 -16.04
C ASN A 246 -0.57 -7.39 -16.09
N TYR A 247 -1.38 -8.24 -15.40
CA TYR A 247 -2.81 -8.27 -15.62
C TYR A 247 -3.55 -7.12 -14.96
N GLN A 248 -2.97 -6.49 -13.95
CA GLN A 248 -3.66 -5.45 -13.19
C GLN A 248 -2.66 -4.47 -12.60
N PHE A 249 -3.01 -3.19 -12.66
CA PHE A 249 -2.50 -2.14 -11.79
C PHE A 249 -3.39 -2.05 -10.56
N HIS A 250 -2.82 -1.76 -9.39
CA HIS A 250 -3.57 -1.65 -8.15
C HIS A 250 -3.28 -0.29 -7.51
N PRO A 251 -4.25 0.62 -7.42
CA PRO A 251 -4.07 1.85 -6.68
C PRO A 251 -4.00 1.57 -5.18
N ASP A 252 -3.25 2.40 -4.49
CA ASP A 252 -2.91 2.28 -3.07
C ASP A 252 -3.26 3.58 -2.36
N PRO A 253 -4.55 3.78 -1.96
CA PRO A 253 -4.97 5.01 -1.33
C PRO A 253 -4.24 5.29 -0.03
N PHE A 254 -3.85 6.54 0.16
CA PHE A 254 -3.40 7.04 1.44
C PHE A 254 -4.59 7.70 2.15
N TYR A 255 -5.25 6.92 3.00
CA TYR A 255 -6.38 7.36 3.82
C TYR A 255 -5.90 8.11 5.06
N VAL A 256 -6.57 9.22 5.36
CA VAL A 256 -6.36 10.01 6.59
C VAL A 256 -7.71 10.20 7.29
N ASN A 257 -7.74 10.11 8.62
CA ASN A 257 -8.95 10.38 9.39
C ASN A 257 -9.42 11.83 9.17
N GLY A 258 -10.66 12.02 8.70
CA GLY A 258 -11.19 13.33 8.33
C GLY A 258 -11.33 14.29 9.51
N THR A 259 -11.66 13.79 10.70
CA THR A 259 -11.76 14.63 11.91
C THR A 259 -10.38 15.19 12.29
N TRP A 260 -9.35 14.34 12.31
CA TRP A 260 -7.98 14.77 12.57
C TRP A 260 -7.49 15.73 11.48
N TRP A 261 -7.71 15.39 10.20
CA TRP A 261 -7.33 16.25 9.06
C TRP A 261 -7.92 17.64 9.16
N ASN A 262 -9.21 17.74 9.48
CA ASN A 262 -9.91 19.02 9.62
C ASN A 262 -9.52 19.79 10.89
N SER A 263 -8.87 19.16 11.85
CA SER A 263 -8.32 19.82 13.03
C SER A 263 -6.99 20.54 12.78
N LEU A 264 -6.32 20.20 11.66
CA LEU A 264 -5.05 20.83 11.28
C LEU A 264 -5.28 22.24 10.71
N PRO A 265 -4.35 23.19 10.97
CA PRO A 265 -4.23 24.42 10.19
C PRO A 265 -4.12 24.15 8.68
N GLU A 266 -4.58 25.08 7.86
CA GLU A 266 -4.53 24.94 6.40
C GLU A 266 -3.11 24.79 5.89
N GLU A 267 -2.17 25.49 6.49
CA GLU A 267 -0.74 25.43 6.16
C GLU A 267 -0.20 24.00 6.30
N PHE A 268 -0.53 23.33 7.39
CA PHE A 268 -0.07 21.94 7.59
C PHE A 268 -0.76 20.95 6.65
N ARG A 269 -2.05 21.13 6.34
CA ARG A 269 -2.75 20.31 5.35
C ARG A 269 -2.11 20.45 3.96
N THR A 270 -1.75 21.67 3.57
CA THR A 270 -1.06 21.94 2.31
C THR A 270 0.28 21.22 2.26
N ILE A 271 1.12 21.40 3.27
CA ILE A 271 2.45 20.76 3.36
C ILE A 271 2.31 19.23 3.32
N ILE A 272 1.40 18.65 4.10
CA ILE A 272 1.18 17.19 4.12
C ILE A 272 0.73 16.66 2.76
N SER A 273 -0.15 17.40 2.06
CA SER A 273 -0.62 17.02 0.72
C SER A 273 0.50 17.06 -0.32
N GLU A 274 1.37 18.08 -0.26
CA GLU A 274 2.54 18.18 -1.13
C GLU A 274 3.53 17.04 -0.84
N CYS A 275 3.83 16.78 0.44
CA CYS A 275 4.68 15.66 0.83
C CYS A 275 4.08 14.30 0.41
N ALA A 276 2.76 14.12 0.46
CA ALA A 276 2.11 12.90 0.00
C ALA A 276 2.23 12.73 -1.52
N THR A 277 2.21 13.82 -2.29
CA THR A 277 2.45 13.81 -3.74
C THR A 277 3.90 13.44 -4.04
N ASP A 278 4.86 14.09 -3.37
CA ASP A 278 6.30 13.79 -3.51
C ASP A 278 6.60 12.33 -3.14
N MET A 279 6.00 11.83 -2.06
CA MET A 279 6.08 10.43 -1.64
C MET A 279 5.55 9.47 -2.70
N GLY A 280 4.43 9.78 -3.35
CA GLY A 280 3.86 8.98 -4.44
C GLY A 280 4.82 8.90 -5.63
N ASN A 281 5.36 10.03 -6.06
CA ASN A 281 6.35 10.09 -7.14
C ASN A 281 7.63 9.29 -6.81
N TYR A 282 8.13 9.42 -5.59
CA TYR A 282 9.30 8.67 -5.14
C TYR A 282 9.02 7.16 -5.05
N ASN A 283 7.85 6.77 -4.60
CA ASN A 283 7.41 5.38 -4.61
C ASN A 283 7.41 4.79 -6.01
N ASP A 284 6.88 5.52 -6.99
CA ASP A 284 6.83 5.09 -8.39
C ASP A 284 8.24 4.91 -8.98
N GLN A 285 9.14 5.87 -8.70
CA GLN A 285 10.54 5.75 -9.08
C GLN A 285 11.19 4.50 -8.46
N LEU A 286 11.01 4.26 -7.17
CA LEU A 286 11.55 3.08 -6.50
C LEU A 286 11.01 1.77 -7.09
N ILE A 287 9.74 1.72 -7.48
CA ILE A 287 9.14 0.55 -8.13
C ILE A 287 9.81 0.31 -9.47
N ASP A 288 9.90 1.33 -10.32
CA ASP A 288 10.47 1.23 -11.67
C ASP A 288 11.96 0.82 -11.62
N GLU A 289 12.72 1.31 -10.64
CA GLU A 289 14.12 0.96 -10.44
C GLU A 289 14.32 -0.48 -9.91
N ASN A 290 13.38 -1.01 -9.12
CA ASN A 290 13.59 -2.26 -8.41
C ASN A 290 12.85 -3.47 -8.98
N GLN A 291 11.82 -3.30 -9.83
CA GLN A 291 11.00 -4.43 -10.29
C GLN A 291 11.81 -5.50 -11.07
N GLU A 292 12.76 -5.11 -11.92
CA GLU A 292 13.58 -6.07 -12.66
C GLU A 292 14.58 -6.80 -11.76
N ALA A 293 15.16 -6.09 -10.78
CA ALA A 293 16.03 -6.71 -9.79
C ALA A 293 15.26 -7.72 -8.92
N ALA A 294 14.04 -7.39 -8.51
CA ALA A 294 13.16 -8.29 -7.76
C ALA A 294 12.79 -9.53 -8.58
N LYS A 295 12.48 -9.38 -9.87
CA LYS A 295 12.25 -10.51 -10.80
C LYS A 295 13.51 -11.38 -10.91
N GLN A 296 14.68 -10.77 -10.99
CA GLN A 296 15.95 -11.51 -11.06
C GLN A 296 16.21 -12.32 -9.79
N VAL A 297 15.93 -11.80 -8.60
CA VAL A 297 16.00 -12.56 -7.34
C VAL A 297 15.14 -13.83 -7.39
N VAL A 298 13.93 -13.74 -7.95
CA VAL A 298 13.01 -14.88 -8.13
C VAL A 298 13.62 -15.93 -9.07
N LYS A 299 14.23 -15.49 -10.21
CA LYS A 299 14.92 -16.37 -11.15
C LYS A 299 16.16 -17.04 -10.53
N ASP A 300 16.97 -16.26 -9.81
CA ASP A 300 18.21 -16.76 -9.16
C ASP A 300 17.93 -17.76 -8.04
N TYR A 301 16.78 -17.64 -7.37
CA TYR A 301 16.32 -18.62 -6.38
C TYR A 301 15.96 -19.97 -7.03
N GLY A 302 15.77 -20.03 -8.34
CA GLY A 302 15.46 -21.24 -9.09
C GLY A 302 13.98 -21.40 -9.44
N CYS A 303 13.17 -20.36 -9.31
CA CYS A 303 11.80 -20.35 -9.77
C CYS A 303 11.74 -20.30 -11.31
N GLN A 304 10.69 -20.88 -11.88
CA GLN A 304 10.42 -20.80 -13.31
C GLN A 304 9.57 -19.54 -13.57
N VAL A 305 10.12 -18.59 -14.29
CA VAL A 305 9.43 -17.38 -14.72
C VAL A 305 9.10 -17.52 -16.19
N TYR A 306 7.80 -17.53 -16.50
CA TYR A 306 7.27 -17.53 -17.85
C TYR A 306 6.91 -16.11 -18.28
N GLU A 307 7.43 -15.69 -19.41
CA GLU A 307 7.16 -14.38 -20.03
C GLU A 307 6.29 -14.61 -21.27
N PRO A 308 4.96 -14.40 -21.19
CA PRO A 308 4.05 -14.66 -22.30
C PRO A 308 4.31 -13.74 -23.50
N THR A 309 4.08 -14.26 -24.70
CA THR A 309 4.04 -13.46 -25.93
C THR A 309 2.81 -12.53 -25.94
N ALA A 310 2.80 -11.53 -26.82
CA ALA A 310 1.65 -10.63 -26.98
C ALA A 310 0.35 -11.36 -27.33
N GLU A 311 0.44 -12.46 -28.11
CA GLU A 311 -0.72 -13.29 -28.46
C GLU A 311 -1.26 -14.05 -27.24
N GLU A 312 -0.38 -14.57 -26.41
CA GLU A 312 -0.75 -15.25 -25.16
C GLU A 312 -1.34 -14.27 -24.14
N ILE A 313 -0.78 -13.07 -24.01
CA ILE A 313 -1.39 -11.99 -23.19
C ILE A 313 -2.78 -11.65 -23.71
N LYS A 314 -2.96 -11.55 -25.02
CA LYS A 314 -4.28 -11.31 -25.60
C LYS A 314 -5.28 -12.41 -25.23
N ALA A 315 -4.86 -13.67 -25.19
CA ALA A 315 -5.74 -14.76 -24.76
C ALA A 315 -6.20 -14.60 -23.29
N PHE A 316 -5.34 -14.13 -22.39
CA PHE A 316 -5.74 -13.78 -21.02
C PHE A 316 -6.70 -12.59 -20.98
N GLN A 317 -6.44 -11.55 -21.78
CA GLN A 317 -7.33 -10.39 -21.89
C GLN A 317 -8.73 -10.82 -22.36
N ASP A 318 -8.79 -11.58 -23.44
CA ASP A 318 -10.08 -12.06 -24.02
C ASP A 318 -10.86 -12.92 -23.02
N ALA A 319 -10.18 -13.74 -22.23
CA ALA A 319 -10.81 -14.61 -21.23
C ALA A 319 -11.47 -13.84 -20.07
N VAL A 320 -11.04 -12.61 -19.80
CA VAL A 320 -11.54 -11.80 -18.65
C VAL A 320 -12.40 -10.61 -19.08
N LEU A 321 -12.68 -10.41 -20.37
CA LEU A 321 -13.50 -9.29 -20.86
C LEU A 321 -14.89 -9.23 -20.18
N GLY A 322 -15.49 -10.39 -19.87
CA GLY A 322 -16.77 -10.46 -19.18
C GLY A 322 -16.76 -9.87 -17.76
N VAL A 323 -15.59 -9.68 -17.15
CA VAL A 323 -15.46 -9.07 -15.83
C VAL A 323 -15.92 -7.60 -15.85
N TYR A 324 -15.70 -6.89 -16.94
CA TYR A 324 -16.11 -5.49 -17.09
C TYR A 324 -17.64 -5.35 -17.01
N ASP A 325 -18.37 -6.15 -17.80
CA ASP A 325 -19.83 -6.19 -17.78
C ASP A 325 -20.38 -6.64 -16.41
N GLN A 326 -19.67 -7.57 -15.77
CA GLN A 326 -20.05 -8.04 -14.43
C GLN A 326 -19.89 -6.93 -13.39
N CYS A 327 -18.81 -6.13 -13.46
CA CYS A 327 -18.61 -4.98 -12.58
C CYS A 327 -19.69 -3.91 -12.75
N VAL A 328 -20.13 -3.65 -14.00
CA VAL A 328 -21.27 -2.76 -14.27
C VAL A 328 -22.55 -3.32 -13.66
N LYS A 329 -22.82 -4.61 -13.83
CA LYS A 329 -23.99 -5.29 -13.30
C LYS A 329 -24.07 -5.27 -11.77
N GLU A 330 -22.93 -5.34 -11.11
CA GLU A 330 -22.82 -5.29 -9.66
C GLU A 330 -22.73 -3.86 -9.09
N GLY A 331 -22.80 -2.83 -9.96
CA GLY A 331 -22.81 -1.43 -9.56
C GLY A 331 -21.48 -0.90 -9.02
N ILE A 332 -20.36 -1.56 -9.36
CA ILE A 332 -19.02 -1.05 -9.06
C ILE A 332 -18.75 0.20 -9.89
N LEU A 333 -19.22 0.24 -11.14
CA LEU A 333 -19.19 1.39 -12.03
C LEU A 333 -20.42 1.35 -12.95
N THR A 334 -20.75 2.48 -13.56
CA THR A 334 -21.76 2.56 -14.61
C THR A 334 -21.17 2.26 -16.00
N GLN A 335 -22.02 2.00 -17.00
CA GLN A 335 -21.56 1.80 -18.38
C GLN A 335 -20.86 3.06 -18.93
N ASP A 336 -21.35 4.24 -18.58
CA ASP A 336 -20.77 5.52 -19.02
C ASP A 336 -19.38 5.73 -18.38
N GLU A 337 -19.22 5.41 -17.11
CA GLU A 337 -17.92 5.48 -16.41
C GLU A 337 -16.91 4.45 -16.97
N LEU A 338 -17.38 3.24 -17.33
CA LEU A 338 -16.51 2.27 -18.02
C LEU A 338 -16.02 2.82 -19.35
N GLN A 339 -16.91 3.42 -20.15
CA GLN A 339 -16.53 4.02 -21.43
C GLN A 339 -15.56 5.20 -21.22
N GLU A 340 -15.82 6.07 -20.23
CA GLU A 340 -14.93 7.17 -19.88
C GLU A 340 -13.52 6.68 -19.53
N MET A 341 -13.41 5.61 -18.72
CA MET A 341 -12.10 5.01 -18.36
C MET A 341 -11.37 4.47 -19.61
N LEU A 342 -12.08 3.78 -20.50
CA LEU A 342 -11.51 3.26 -21.74
C LEU A 342 -11.06 4.39 -22.68
N ASP A 343 -11.80 5.48 -22.77
CA ASP A 343 -11.46 6.65 -23.55
C ASP A 343 -10.22 7.37 -22.99
N ILE A 344 -10.13 7.50 -21.65
CA ILE A 344 -8.94 8.05 -20.97
C ILE A 344 -7.70 7.21 -21.33
N VAL A 345 -7.77 5.90 -21.19
CA VAL A 345 -6.66 4.98 -21.49
C VAL A 345 -6.27 5.03 -22.97
N ALA A 346 -7.24 5.15 -23.87
CA ALA A 346 -6.97 5.21 -25.30
C ALA A 346 -6.40 6.57 -25.77
N SER A 347 -6.48 7.60 -24.95
CA SER A 347 -6.00 8.96 -25.28
C SER A 347 -4.50 9.16 -25.05
N VAL A 348 -3.80 8.19 -24.41
CA VAL A 348 -2.38 8.28 -23.99
C VAL A 348 -1.53 7.17 -24.58
#